data_db65dfa93e2a679fad4f4bd6221c5e68
#
_entry.id   db65dfa93e2a679fad4f4bd6221c5e68
#
_cell.length_a   1.000
_cell.length_b   1.000
_cell.length_c   1.000
_cell.angle_alpha   90.00
_cell.angle_beta   90.00
_cell.angle_gamma   90.00
#
_symmetry.space_group_name_H-M   'P 1'
#
loop_
_entity.id
_entity.type
_entity.pdbx_description
1 polymer ?
#
loop_
_entity_poly.entity_id
_entity_poly.type
_entity_poly.pdbx_seq_one_letter_code
_entity_poly.pdbx_strand_id
1 'polypeptide(L)'
;MAEELATQAWFVRIRTSEATPALIDFAVGKATLEEAIVAILNCPDLDLSDKVTSSSQLTAMEISSFRLRPDEVRTYGRRIYNAAVDRWTF
;
A
#
# COMPACT_ATOMS: atom_id res chain seq x y z
N MET A 1 10.76 -23.68 -11.20
CA MET A 1 9.37 -23.37 -11.51
C MET A 1 9.17 -21.85 -11.59
N ALA A 2 8.38 -21.41 -12.53
CA ALA A 2 8.05 -20.00 -12.61
C ALA A 2 7.20 -19.59 -11.42
N GLU A 3 7.51 -18.45 -10.85
CA GLU A 3 6.71 -17.86 -9.78
C GLU A 3 5.41 -17.31 -10.36
N GLU A 4 4.28 -17.62 -9.72
CA GLU A 4 3.01 -17.06 -10.12
C GLU A 4 2.90 -15.62 -9.64
N LEU A 5 2.69 -14.70 -10.57
CA LEU A 5 2.50 -13.29 -10.26
C LEU A 5 1.02 -12.90 -10.34
N ALA A 6 0.65 -11.85 -9.63
CA ALA A 6 -0.69 -11.31 -9.70
C ALA A 6 -1.00 -10.84 -11.11
N THR A 7 -2.22 -11.07 -11.58
CA THR A 7 -2.69 -10.57 -12.88
C THR A 7 -3.18 -9.15 -12.78
N GLN A 8 -3.66 -8.74 -11.61
CA GLN A 8 -4.09 -7.39 -11.29
C GLN A 8 -3.59 -7.02 -9.91
N ALA A 9 -3.19 -5.79 -9.75
CA ALA A 9 -2.70 -5.30 -8.47
C ALA A 9 -2.94 -3.80 -8.34
N TRP A 10 -2.90 -3.32 -7.11
CA TRP A 10 -3.20 -1.93 -6.79
C TRP A 10 -2.13 -1.34 -5.92
N PHE A 11 -1.78 -0.10 -6.23
CA PHE A 11 -1.04 0.78 -5.34
C PHE A 11 -2.04 1.49 -4.43
N VAL A 12 -1.78 1.46 -3.12
CA VAL A 12 -2.63 2.15 -2.15
C VAL A 12 -1.75 2.89 -1.16
N ARG A 13 -2.00 4.17 -0.97
CA ARG A 13 -1.32 4.99 0.03
C ARG A 13 -2.27 5.29 1.16
N ILE A 14 -1.85 5.00 2.37
CA ILE A 14 -2.64 5.20 3.58
C ILE A 14 -1.96 6.25 4.47
N ARG A 15 -2.74 7.21 4.94
CA ARG A 15 -2.30 8.16 5.95
C ARG A 15 -2.84 7.72 7.30
N THR A 16 -1.94 7.53 8.25
CA THR A 16 -2.33 7.17 9.61
C THR A 16 -2.92 8.38 10.32
N SER A 17 -3.80 8.11 11.30
CA SER A 17 -4.47 9.15 12.10
C SER A 17 -3.73 9.49 13.39
N GLU A 18 -2.49 9.05 13.53
CA GLU A 18 -1.67 9.31 14.70
C GLU A 18 -1.32 10.80 14.82
N ALA A 19 -0.88 11.22 16.02
CA ALA A 19 -0.42 12.60 16.27
C ALA A 19 0.74 12.98 15.35
N THR A 20 1.62 12.02 15.05
CA THR A 20 2.66 12.17 14.02
C THR A 20 2.25 11.28 12.84
N PRO A 21 1.54 11.84 11.84
CA PRO A 21 1.01 11.01 10.75
C PRO A 21 2.11 10.35 9.93
N ALA A 22 1.84 9.15 9.45
CA ALA A 22 2.70 8.45 8.51
C ALA A 22 1.94 8.19 7.21
N LEU A 23 2.67 8.19 6.10
CA LEU A 23 2.17 7.70 4.80
C LEU A 23 2.79 6.34 4.56
N ILE A 24 1.96 5.35 4.36
CA ILE A 24 2.40 3.99 4.10
C ILE A 24 1.93 3.58 2.71
N ASP A 25 2.86 3.13 1.89
CA ASP A 25 2.59 2.71 0.53
C ASP A 25 2.51 1.18 0.46
N PHE A 26 1.43 0.67 -0.11
CA PHE A 26 1.19 -0.76 -0.27
C PHE A 26 1.08 -1.13 -1.73
N ALA A 27 1.56 -2.31 -2.07
CA ALA A 27 1.27 -2.98 -3.32
C ALA A 27 0.46 -4.24 -3.00
N VAL A 28 -0.72 -4.37 -3.58
CA VAL A 28 -1.68 -5.43 -3.22
C VAL A 28 -2.12 -6.17 -4.46
N GLY A 29 -1.93 -7.49 -4.48
CA GLY A 29 -2.29 -8.35 -5.59
C GLY A 29 -3.75 -8.81 -5.54
N LYS A 30 -4.67 -7.89 -5.75
CA LYS A 30 -6.12 -8.18 -5.76
C LYS A 30 -6.74 -7.74 -7.08
N ALA A 31 -7.89 -8.31 -7.41
CA ALA A 31 -8.59 -8.02 -8.66
C ALA A 31 -9.23 -6.63 -8.67
N THR A 32 -9.71 -6.14 -7.52
CA THR A 32 -10.38 -4.85 -7.42
C THR A 32 -9.74 -4.00 -6.32
N LEU A 33 -9.91 -2.68 -6.44
CA LEU A 33 -9.44 -1.76 -5.42
C LEU A 33 -10.12 -1.99 -4.07
N GLU A 34 -11.40 -2.31 -4.09
CA GLU A 34 -12.14 -2.60 -2.86
C GLU A 34 -11.55 -3.79 -2.11
N GLU A 35 -11.25 -4.87 -2.82
CA GLU A 35 -10.59 -6.04 -2.23
C GLU A 35 -9.21 -5.70 -1.69
N ALA A 36 -8.46 -4.86 -2.41
CA ALA A 36 -7.14 -4.40 -2.00
C ALA A 36 -7.23 -3.62 -0.68
N ILE A 37 -8.18 -2.71 -0.57
CA ILE A 37 -8.38 -1.91 0.65
C ILE A 37 -8.76 -2.80 1.83
N VAL A 38 -9.67 -3.75 1.63
CA VAL A 38 -10.07 -4.70 2.68
C VAL A 38 -8.86 -5.52 3.14
N ALA A 39 -8.03 -5.98 2.22
CA ALA A 39 -6.82 -6.74 2.57
C ALA A 39 -5.85 -5.91 3.41
N ILE A 40 -5.69 -4.63 3.09
CA ILE A 40 -4.83 -3.72 3.85
C ILE A 40 -5.41 -3.48 5.24
N LEU A 41 -6.71 -3.23 5.36
CA LEU A 41 -7.36 -2.95 6.65
C LEU A 41 -7.36 -4.15 7.59
N ASN A 42 -7.15 -5.35 7.07
CA ASN A 42 -6.97 -6.55 7.88
C ASN A 42 -5.55 -6.68 8.43
N CYS A 43 -4.63 -5.82 8.03
CA CYS A 43 -3.28 -5.80 8.60
C CYS A 43 -3.33 -5.28 10.04
N PRO A 44 -2.63 -5.94 11.00
CA PRO A 44 -2.73 -5.55 12.40
C PRO A 44 -2.11 -4.20 12.73
N ASP A 45 -1.28 -3.66 11.84
CA ASP A 45 -0.59 -2.38 12.06
C ASP A 45 -1.44 -1.16 11.70
N LEU A 46 -2.64 -1.37 11.16
CA LEU A 46 -3.51 -0.28 10.73
C LEU A 46 -4.75 -0.18 11.61
N ASP A 47 -5.22 1.06 11.76
CA ASP A 47 -6.42 1.41 12.51
C ASP A 47 -7.56 1.72 11.53
N LEU A 48 -8.80 1.53 11.97
CA LEU A 48 -9.99 1.88 11.20
C LEU A 48 -10.09 3.39 10.91
N SER A 49 -9.40 4.22 11.69
CA SER A 49 -9.34 5.67 11.47
C SER A 49 -8.33 6.07 10.40
N ASP A 50 -7.49 5.14 9.94
CA ASP A 50 -6.51 5.41 8.89
C ASP A 50 -7.24 5.57 7.55
N LYS A 51 -6.74 6.48 6.70
CA LYS A 51 -7.44 6.84 5.47
C LYS A 51 -6.61 6.59 4.23
N VAL A 52 -7.26 6.05 3.21
CA VAL A 52 -6.68 5.96 1.87
C VAL A 52 -6.59 7.37 1.28
N THR A 53 -5.39 7.82 0.94
CA THR A 53 -5.15 9.14 0.38
C THR A 53 -4.90 9.12 -1.11
N SER A 54 -4.43 7.99 -1.64
CA SER A 54 -4.14 7.82 -3.05
C SER A 54 -4.21 6.35 -3.41
N SER A 55 -4.65 6.07 -4.63
CA SER A 55 -4.67 4.71 -5.15
C SER A 55 -4.56 4.73 -6.67
N SER A 56 -3.96 3.70 -7.24
CA SER A 56 -3.89 3.51 -8.68
C SER A 56 -3.68 2.04 -9.00
N GLN A 57 -4.09 1.64 -10.20
CA GLN A 57 -3.85 0.29 -10.65
C GLN A 57 -2.39 0.15 -11.08
N LEU A 58 -1.74 -0.93 -10.63
CA LEU A 58 -0.38 -1.24 -11.06
C LEU A 58 -0.39 -1.82 -12.47
N THR A 59 0.62 -1.46 -13.27
CA THR A 59 0.81 -2.04 -14.59
C THR A 59 1.41 -3.44 -14.48
N ALA A 60 1.31 -4.23 -15.56
CA ALA A 60 1.92 -5.54 -15.61
C ALA A 60 3.45 -5.45 -15.38
N MET A 61 4.10 -4.41 -15.88
CA MET A 61 5.52 -4.19 -15.68
C MET A 61 5.84 -3.93 -14.19
N GLU A 62 5.02 -3.15 -13.51
CA GLU A 62 5.20 -2.87 -12.08
C GLU A 62 5.00 -4.14 -11.24
N ILE A 63 3.97 -4.92 -11.55
CA ILE A 63 3.72 -6.21 -10.88
C ILE A 63 4.93 -7.12 -11.04
N SER A 64 5.48 -7.20 -12.24
CA SER A 64 6.67 -8.00 -12.53
C SER A 64 7.90 -7.49 -11.78
N SER A 65 8.08 -6.16 -11.75
CA SER A 65 9.22 -5.54 -11.05
C SER A 65 9.21 -5.82 -9.55
N PHE A 66 8.02 -5.79 -8.95
CA PHE A 66 7.86 -6.08 -7.53
C PHE A 66 7.76 -7.57 -7.23
N ARG A 67 7.60 -8.41 -8.25
CA ARG A 67 7.33 -9.84 -8.10
C ARG A 67 6.14 -10.09 -7.17
N LEU A 68 5.10 -9.31 -7.37
CA LEU A 68 3.92 -9.34 -6.53
C LEU A 68 3.08 -10.59 -6.83
N ARG A 69 2.81 -11.38 -5.80
CA ARG A 69 2.02 -12.61 -5.93
C ARG A 69 0.53 -12.32 -5.79
N PRO A 70 -0.34 -13.22 -6.29
CA PRO A 70 -1.77 -13.11 -6.02
C PRO A 70 -2.04 -13.07 -4.51
N ASP A 71 -2.95 -12.21 -4.09
CA ASP A 71 -3.37 -12.04 -2.69
C ASP A 71 -2.26 -11.51 -1.76
N GLU A 72 -1.12 -11.12 -2.28
CA GLU A 72 -0.04 -10.56 -1.48
C GLU A 72 -0.33 -9.10 -1.13
N VAL A 73 -0.06 -8.74 0.12
CA VAL A 73 -0.05 -7.35 0.60
C VAL A 73 1.39 -7.02 0.98
N ARG A 74 1.99 -6.08 0.26
CA ARG A 74 3.39 -5.72 0.49
C ARG A 74 3.51 -4.23 0.80
N THR A 75 4.16 -3.90 1.90
CA THR A 75 4.52 -2.54 2.23
C THR A 75 5.86 -2.23 1.60
N TYR A 76 5.96 -1.17 0.77
CA TYR A 76 7.21 -0.84 0.12
C TYR A 76 7.65 0.61 0.32
N GLY A 77 6.96 1.36 1.18
CA GLY A 77 7.38 2.70 1.54
C GLY A 77 6.66 3.17 2.78
N ARG A 78 7.37 3.86 3.65
CA ARG A 78 6.78 4.52 4.80
C ARG A 78 7.46 5.88 4.97
N ARG A 79 6.65 6.94 5.05
CA ARG A 79 7.12 8.30 5.26
C ARG A 79 6.47 8.85 6.51
N ILE A 80 7.26 9.54 7.33
CA ILE A 80 6.78 10.17 8.56
C ILE A 80 6.80 11.67 8.35
N TYR A 81 5.71 12.34 8.72
CA TYR A 81 5.63 13.79 8.62
C TYR A 81 6.51 14.43 9.69
N ASN A 82 7.38 15.33 9.26
CA ASN A 82 8.24 16.09 10.16
C ASN A 82 7.75 17.54 10.20
N ALA A 83 7.06 17.90 11.27
CA ALA A 83 6.46 19.22 11.44
C ALA A 83 7.51 20.35 11.53
N ALA A 84 8.71 20.04 12.01
CA ALA A 84 9.78 21.05 12.16
C ALA A 84 10.26 21.59 10.82
N VAL A 85 10.21 20.77 9.76
CA VAL A 85 10.63 21.17 8.40
C VAL A 85 9.47 21.13 7.41
N ASP A 86 8.26 20.83 7.87
CA ASP A 86 7.04 20.71 7.06
C ASP A 86 7.24 19.80 5.85
N ARG A 87 7.84 18.63 6.07
CA ARG A 87 8.14 17.66 5.01
C ARG A 87 7.87 16.24 5.48
N TRP A 88 7.58 15.37 4.50
CA TRP A 88 7.54 13.94 4.72
C TRP A 88 8.93 13.36 4.59
N THR A 89 9.35 12.58 5.57
CA THR A 89 10.67 11.93 5.59
C THR A 89 10.53 10.42 5.71
N PHE A 90 11.56 9.72 5.25
CA PHE A 90 11.62 8.28 5.38
C PHE A 90 12.19 7.86 6.73
#